data_4dd971e010824590f5ad1c2c9049f9ba
#
_entry.id   4dd971e010824590f5ad1c2c9049f9ba
#
_cell.length_a   1.000
_cell.length_b   1.000
_cell.length_c   1.000
_cell.angle_alpha   90.00
_cell.angle_beta   90.00
_cell.angle_gamma   90.00
#
_symmetry.space_group_name_H-M   'P 1'
#
loop_
_entity.id
_entity.type
_entity.pdbx_description
1 polymer ?
#
loop_
_entity_poly.entity_id
_entity_poly.type
_entity_poly.pdbx_seq_one_letter_code
_entity_poly.pdbx_strand_id
1 'polypeptide(L)'
;VADPFTGRVPDLTVNTSLTLEVTELFQSDKSVTIGPGEYILTASTLAGYSDSFAAFQLGDRVTLTTSCNNAGLSGAQWACGVGDIIVRDGAVTDSSGWTYAQDGRQPRTALGLKPDGTVILYTVDGRQSGYSVGLSEKNLAEELLSQGCTSAVNLDGGGSTSFSLWTPGKSG
;
A
#
# COMPACT_ATOMS: atom_id res chain seq x y z
N VAL A 1 7.70 14.82 12.55
CA VAL A 1 6.38 15.22 13.05
C VAL A 1 5.61 13.94 13.31
N ALA A 2 5.20 13.70 14.57
CA ALA A 2 4.42 12.52 14.91
C ALA A 2 3.08 12.55 14.16
N ASP A 3 2.61 11.38 13.74
CA ASP A 3 1.29 11.22 13.15
C ASP A 3 0.23 11.77 14.13
N PRO A 4 -0.56 12.78 13.72
CA PRO A 4 -1.53 13.41 14.59
C PRO A 4 -2.66 12.47 15.03
N PHE A 5 -2.80 11.32 14.37
CA PHE A 5 -3.86 10.34 14.67
C PHE A 5 -3.43 9.24 15.63
N THR A 6 -2.20 8.84 15.61
CA THR A 6 -1.73 7.66 16.37
C THR A 6 -0.61 7.98 17.35
N GLY A 7 0.00 9.16 17.26
CA GLY A 7 1.21 9.49 18.03
C GLY A 7 2.41 8.61 17.67
N ARG A 8 2.34 7.88 16.57
CA ARG A 8 3.41 6.98 16.12
C ARG A 8 4.62 7.77 15.63
N VAL A 9 5.79 7.18 15.79
CA VAL A 9 6.99 7.62 15.08
C VAL A 9 6.70 7.58 13.59
N PRO A 10 7.16 8.57 12.79
CA PRO A 10 6.92 8.59 11.35
C PRO A 10 7.28 7.25 10.73
N ASP A 11 6.43 6.76 9.84
CA ASP A 11 6.73 5.57 9.06
C ASP A 11 8.06 5.73 8.34
N LEU A 12 8.73 4.62 8.09
CA LEU A 12 9.95 4.60 7.31
C LEU A 12 9.66 5.18 5.92
N THR A 13 10.13 6.37 5.68
CA THR A 13 10.06 7.02 4.37
C THR A 13 11.29 6.67 3.53
N VAL A 14 11.27 7.01 2.25
CA VAL A 14 12.43 6.81 1.36
C VAL A 14 13.61 7.64 1.85
N ASN A 15 14.83 7.07 1.81
CA ASN A 15 16.09 7.69 2.25
C ASN A 15 16.09 8.10 3.73
N THR A 16 15.45 7.33 4.59
CA THR A 16 15.56 7.50 6.03
C THR A 16 16.49 6.49 6.66
N SER A 17 17.02 6.84 7.82
CA SER A 17 17.84 5.95 8.64
C SER A 17 17.32 6.01 10.06
N LEU A 18 17.07 4.85 10.65
CA LEU A 18 16.54 4.70 12.00
C LEU A 18 17.41 3.71 12.75
N THR A 19 17.95 4.10 13.91
CA THR A 19 18.69 3.21 14.78
C THR A 19 17.76 2.67 15.87
N LEU A 20 17.67 1.36 15.95
CA LEU A 20 16.81 0.62 16.85
C LEU A 20 17.67 -0.27 17.76
N GLU A 21 17.14 -0.63 18.91
CA GLU A 21 17.70 -1.62 19.81
C GLU A 21 16.89 -2.92 19.73
N VAL A 22 17.56 -4.06 19.66
CA VAL A 22 16.91 -5.36 19.69
C VAL A 22 16.45 -5.65 21.11
N THR A 23 15.16 -5.57 21.34
CA THR A 23 14.53 -5.78 22.65
C THR A 23 13.95 -7.17 22.84
N GLU A 24 13.68 -7.89 21.74
CA GLU A 24 13.10 -9.22 21.79
C GLU A 24 13.53 -10.05 20.57
N LEU A 25 13.76 -11.33 20.78
CA LEU A 25 14.04 -12.34 19.75
C LEU A 25 13.13 -13.53 19.98
N PHE A 26 12.32 -13.90 18.99
CA PHE A 26 11.39 -15.01 19.13
C PHE A 26 11.06 -15.67 17.79
N GLN A 27 10.49 -16.86 17.87
CA GLN A 27 9.85 -17.53 16.74
C GLN A 27 8.37 -17.67 17.06
N SER A 28 7.51 -17.36 16.11
CA SER A 28 6.06 -17.48 16.29
C SER A 28 5.37 -17.86 14.98
N ASP A 29 4.39 -18.72 15.10
CA ASP A 29 3.41 -19.05 14.07
C ASP A 29 2.09 -18.27 14.24
N LYS A 30 2.05 -17.36 15.21
CA LYS A 30 0.87 -16.59 15.60
C LYS A 30 1.05 -15.11 15.28
N SER A 31 -0.05 -14.39 15.28
CA SER A 31 -0.02 -12.93 15.20
C SER A 31 0.70 -12.33 16.41
N VAL A 32 1.51 -11.31 16.16
CA VAL A 32 2.28 -10.58 17.16
C VAL A 32 1.76 -9.15 17.22
N THR A 33 1.57 -8.64 18.43
CA THR A 33 1.18 -7.25 18.62
C THR A 33 2.41 -6.36 18.61
N ILE A 34 2.40 -5.31 17.79
CA ILE A 34 3.45 -4.29 17.71
C ILE A 34 2.98 -3.08 18.50
N GLY A 35 3.72 -2.69 19.50
CA GLY A 35 3.45 -1.49 20.30
C GLY A 35 3.84 -0.18 19.60
N PRO A 36 3.42 0.97 20.14
CA PRO A 36 3.86 2.27 19.65
C PRO A 36 5.38 2.42 19.70
N GLY A 37 5.98 2.82 18.57
CA GLY A 37 7.44 2.99 18.47
C GLY A 37 8.23 1.68 18.31
N GLU A 38 7.57 0.55 18.20
CA GLU A 38 8.19 -0.75 17.96
C GLU A 38 8.18 -1.10 16.47
N TYR A 39 9.17 -1.87 16.06
CA TYR A 39 9.30 -2.42 14.72
C TYR A 39 9.59 -3.91 14.81
N ILE A 40 9.04 -4.70 13.90
CA ILE A 40 9.34 -6.11 13.80
C ILE A 40 10.06 -6.37 12.48
N LEU A 41 11.24 -6.98 12.57
CA LEU A 41 11.91 -7.60 11.43
C LEU A 41 11.54 -9.08 11.40
N THR A 42 11.00 -9.54 10.29
CA THR A 42 10.61 -10.94 10.14
C THR A 42 11.34 -11.61 8.99
N ALA A 43 11.64 -12.87 9.16
CA ALA A 43 12.12 -13.74 8.08
C ALA A 43 11.37 -15.07 8.13
N SER A 44 11.00 -15.57 6.94
CA SER A 44 10.43 -16.91 6.83
C SER A 44 11.53 -17.97 6.91
N THR A 45 11.34 -18.96 7.78
CA THR A 45 12.22 -20.12 7.84
C THR A 45 12.19 -20.95 6.55
N LEU A 46 11.08 -20.90 5.80
CA LEU A 46 10.92 -21.58 4.52
C LEU A 46 11.77 -20.97 3.39
N ALA A 47 12.14 -19.69 3.52
CA ALA A 47 12.89 -18.96 2.49
C ALA A 47 14.41 -18.96 2.70
N GLY A 48 14.93 -19.66 3.71
CA GLY A 48 16.36 -19.72 4.01
C GLY A 48 16.97 -18.43 4.56
N TYR A 49 16.16 -17.46 4.93
CA TYR A 49 16.63 -16.18 5.51
C TYR A 49 16.84 -16.23 7.03
N SER A 50 16.48 -17.33 7.69
CA SER A 50 16.59 -17.49 9.14
C SER A 50 18.03 -17.29 9.65
N ASP A 51 19.03 -17.74 8.88
CA ASP A 51 20.44 -17.65 9.28
C ASP A 51 20.93 -16.20 9.35
N SER A 52 20.39 -15.30 8.54
CA SER A 52 20.70 -13.87 8.58
C SER A 52 20.25 -13.22 9.90
N PHE A 53 19.25 -13.77 10.55
CA PHE A 53 18.70 -13.28 11.81
C PHE A 53 19.34 -13.94 13.05
N ALA A 54 20.03 -15.08 12.87
CA ALA A 54 20.67 -15.80 13.96
C ALA A 54 21.83 -15.03 14.61
N ALA A 55 22.35 -14.01 13.93
CA ALA A 55 23.44 -13.17 14.44
C ALA A 55 22.97 -12.11 15.45
N PHE A 56 21.68 -11.76 15.47
CA PHE A 56 21.18 -10.72 16.38
C PHE A 56 21.13 -11.21 17.83
N GLN A 57 21.51 -10.30 18.73
CA GLN A 57 21.45 -10.51 20.19
C GLN A 57 20.60 -9.41 20.83
N LEU A 58 20.04 -9.71 22.01
CA LEU A 58 19.37 -8.70 22.83
C LEU A 58 20.33 -7.56 23.18
N GLY A 59 19.87 -6.31 23.00
CA GLY A 59 20.66 -5.12 23.23
C GLY A 59 21.49 -4.67 22.02
N ASP A 60 21.52 -5.44 20.93
CA ASP A 60 22.18 -4.99 19.70
C ASP A 60 21.55 -3.70 19.16
N ARG A 61 22.40 -2.83 18.63
CA ARG A 61 21.95 -1.62 17.91
C ARG A 61 21.97 -1.89 16.42
N VAL A 62 20.79 -1.83 15.83
CA VAL A 62 20.56 -2.10 14.41
C VAL A 62 20.17 -0.77 13.73
N THR A 63 20.84 -0.44 12.64
CA THR A 63 20.45 0.69 11.80
C THR A 63 19.68 0.19 10.61
N LEU A 64 18.41 0.58 10.53
CA LEU A 64 17.55 0.33 9.40
C LEU A 64 17.60 1.54 8.47
N THR A 65 18.07 1.32 7.24
CA THR A 65 18.16 2.38 6.23
C THR A 65 17.27 2.01 5.04
N THR A 66 16.42 2.93 4.64
CA THR A 66 15.60 2.81 3.45
C THR A 66 16.26 3.53 2.28
N SER A 67 16.26 2.91 1.12
CA SER A 67 16.74 3.53 -0.10
C SER A 67 15.82 3.17 -1.27
N CYS A 68 15.84 3.99 -2.31
CA CYS A 68 15.12 3.71 -3.54
C CYS A 68 16.11 3.67 -4.71
N ASN A 69 16.03 2.61 -5.52
CA ASN A 69 16.83 2.47 -6.73
C ASN A 69 16.28 3.27 -7.92
N ASN A 70 15.16 3.94 -7.75
CA ASN A 70 14.56 4.81 -8.76
C ASN A 70 14.78 6.27 -8.38
N ALA A 71 15.57 6.99 -9.18
CA ALA A 71 15.89 8.39 -8.94
C ALA A 71 14.65 9.31 -8.90
N GLY A 72 13.59 8.97 -9.65
CA GLY A 72 12.33 9.71 -9.64
C GLY A 72 11.57 9.62 -8.30
N LEU A 73 11.86 8.59 -7.51
CA LEU A 73 11.25 8.38 -6.18
C LEU A 73 12.15 8.82 -5.03
N SER A 74 13.39 9.23 -5.30
CA SER A 74 14.35 9.57 -4.24
C SER A 74 13.92 10.74 -3.36
N GLY A 75 13.04 11.62 -3.86
CA GLY A 75 12.44 12.74 -3.12
C GLY A 75 11.03 12.48 -2.60
N ALA A 76 10.49 11.28 -2.79
CA ALA A 76 9.14 10.96 -2.35
C ALA A 76 9.08 10.84 -0.81
N GLN A 77 8.05 11.42 -0.21
CA GLN A 77 7.81 11.29 1.24
C GLN A 77 7.33 9.86 1.59
N TRP A 78 6.59 9.24 0.69
CA TRP A 78 6.14 7.86 0.80
C TRP A 78 5.99 7.23 -0.58
N ALA A 79 6.03 5.92 -0.65
CA ALA A 79 5.77 5.15 -1.85
C ALA A 79 5.07 3.84 -1.47
N CYS A 80 4.20 3.37 -2.34
CA CYS A 80 3.56 2.07 -2.18
C CYS A 80 3.60 1.28 -3.49
N GLY A 81 3.55 -0.04 -3.36
CA GLY A 81 3.32 -0.93 -4.50
C GLY A 81 1.89 -0.76 -5.01
N VAL A 82 1.74 -0.80 -6.31
CA VAL A 82 0.44 -0.76 -6.99
C VAL A 82 0.29 -1.98 -7.88
N GLY A 83 -0.95 -2.26 -8.30
CA GLY A 83 -1.24 -3.22 -9.34
C GLY A 83 -0.97 -2.64 -10.74
N ASP A 84 -1.95 -2.82 -11.61
CA ASP A 84 -1.79 -2.40 -13.01
C ASP A 84 -1.94 -0.88 -13.17
N ILE A 85 -1.13 -0.29 -14.06
CA ILE A 85 -1.36 1.07 -14.53
C ILE A 85 -2.46 0.99 -15.57
N ILE A 86 -3.64 1.49 -15.25
CA ILE A 86 -4.84 1.36 -16.08
C ILE A 86 -5.14 2.58 -16.96
N VAL A 87 -4.64 3.75 -16.56
CA VAL A 87 -4.68 4.98 -17.38
C VAL A 87 -3.30 5.60 -17.39
N ARG A 88 -2.84 6.01 -18.57
CA ARG A 88 -1.61 6.77 -18.77
C ARG A 88 -1.81 7.80 -19.87
N ASP A 89 -1.34 9.03 -19.64
CA ASP A 89 -1.39 10.13 -20.61
C ASP A 89 -2.80 10.39 -21.17
N GLY A 90 -3.83 10.22 -20.32
CA GLY A 90 -5.22 10.43 -20.68
C GLY A 90 -5.83 9.34 -21.56
N ALA A 91 -5.25 8.16 -21.60
CA ALA A 91 -5.76 7.00 -22.33
C ALA A 91 -5.73 5.74 -21.48
N VAL A 92 -6.66 4.82 -21.72
CA VAL A 92 -6.61 3.46 -21.16
C VAL A 92 -5.38 2.75 -21.73
N THR A 93 -4.60 2.13 -20.85
CA THR A 93 -3.41 1.36 -21.26
C THR A 93 -3.81 0.03 -21.90
N ASP A 94 -2.87 -0.62 -22.57
CA ASP A 94 -3.09 -1.94 -23.15
C ASP A 94 -3.38 -2.98 -22.04
N SER A 95 -4.58 -3.51 -22.07
CA SER A 95 -5.06 -4.49 -21.09
C SER A 95 -4.45 -5.88 -21.23
N SER A 96 -3.72 -6.16 -22.31
CA SER A 96 -3.06 -7.45 -22.51
C SER A 96 -1.98 -7.74 -21.48
N GLY A 97 -1.40 -6.68 -20.89
CA GLY A 97 -0.41 -6.76 -19.82
C GLY A 97 -0.97 -6.65 -18.39
N TRP A 98 -2.28 -6.52 -18.24
CA TRP A 98 -2.87 -6.37 -16.91
C TRP A 98 -3.00 -7.71 -16.18
N THR A 99 -2.60 -7.72 -14.92
CA THR A 99 -2.64 -8.91 -14.07
C THR A 99 -4.08 -9.32 -13.74
N TYR A 100 -4.95 -8.35 -13.51
CA TYR A 100 -6.31 -8.55 -13.00
C TYR A 100 -7.41 -8.35 -14.06
N ALA A 101 -7.03 -8.18 -15.33
CA ALA A 101 -7.98 -7.93 -16.43
C ALA A 101 -9.04 -9.05 -16.58
N GLN A 102 -8.68 -10.29 -16.24
CA GLN A 102 -9.53 -11.48 -16.42
C GLN A 102 -10.47 -11.75 -15.26
N ASP A 103 -10.36 -11.01 -14.15
CA ASP A 103 -11.14 -11.27 -12.94
C ASP A 103 -12.62 -10.88 -13.06
N GLY A 104 -13.03 -10.34 -14.19
CA GLY A 104 -14.39 -9.88 -14.41
C GLY A 104 -14.79 -8.73 -13.48
N ARG A 105 -16.06 -8.70 -13.08
CA ARG A 105 -16.58 -7.67 -12.17
C ARG A 105 -16.29 -8.03 -10.73
N GLN A 106 -15.59 -7.14 -10.04
CA GLN A 106 -15.13 -7.31 -8.66
C GLN A 106 -15.26 -5.98 -7.90
N PRO A 107 -15.26 -5.99 -6.54
CA PRO A 107 -14.92 -4.80 -5.77
C PRO A 107 -13.53 -4.33 -6.21
N ARG A 108 -13.35 -3.01 -6.38
CA ARG A 108 -12.09 -2.43 -6.85
C ARG A 108 -11.69 -1.24 -5.99
N THR A 109 -10.37 -1.04 -5.92
CA THR A 109 -9.76 0.15 -5.35
C THR A 109 -8.78 0.73 -6.36
N ALA A 110 -8.81 2.03 -6.56
CA ALA A 110 -7.91 2.70 -7.49
C ALA A 110 -7.49 4.09 -7.00
N LEU A 111 -6.36 4.55 -7.53
CA LEU A 111 -5.90 5.92 -7.43
C LEU A 111 -5.91 6.54 -8.83
N GLY A 112 -6.48 7.72 -8.95
CA GLY A 112 -6.45 8.54 -10.15
C GLY A 112 -5.77 9.88 -9.89
N LEU A 113 -5.09 10.41 -10.90
CA LEU A 113 -4.45 11.73 -10.88
C LEU A 113 -4.97 12.57 -12.04
N LYS A 114 -5.43 13.78 -11.73
CA LYS A 114 -5.82 14.79 -12.72
C LYS A 114 -4.66 15.72 -13.08
N PRO A 115 -4.76 16.45 -14.22
CA PRO A 115 -3.71 17.37 -14.65
C PRO A 115 -3.45 18.52 -13.66
N ASP A 116 -4.44 18.89 -12.87
CA ASP A 116 -4.33 19.95 -11.86
C ASP A 116 -3.72 19.48 -10.53
N GLY A 117 -3.30 18.22 -10.45
CA GLY A 117 -2.74 17.60 -9.25
C GLY A 117 -3.78 17.00 -8.30
N THR A 118 -5.08 17.07 -8.63
CA THR A 118 -6.12 16.43 -7.83
C THR A 118 -5.95 14.92 -7.84
N VAL A 119 -5.90 14.32 -6.65
CA VAL A 119 -5.87 12.86 -6.46
C VAL A 119 -7.28 12.36 -6.20
N ILE A 120 -7.70 11.35 -6.94
CA ILE A 120 -8.95 10.63 -6.72
C ILE A 120 -8.64 9.30 -6.04
N LEU A 121 -9.23 9.09 -4.87
CA LEU A 121 -9.32 7.79 -4.21
C LEU A 121 -10.66 7.16 -4.61
N TYR A 122 -10.60 6.03 -5.31
CA TYR A 122 -11.79 5.40 -5.88
C TYR A 122 -11.96 4.00 -5.33
N THR A 123 -13.13 3.73 -4.78
CA THR A 123 -13.55 2.38 -4.39
C THR A 123 -14.92 2.07 -4.98
N VAL A 124 -15.14 0.83 -5.32
CA VAL A 124 -16.44 0.33 -5.75
C VAL A 124 -16.74 -0.99 -5.06
N ASP A 125 -17.92 -1.09 -4.48
CA ASP A 125 -18.45 -2.33 -3.93
C ASP A 125 -18.70 -3.36 -5.06
N GLY A 126 -18.74 -4.64 -4.69
CA GLY A 126 -19.03 -5.69 -5.65
C GLY A 126 -19.43 -6.99 -4.97
N ARG A 127 -19.67 -8.04 -5.78
CA ARG A 127 -20.08 -9.36 -5.30
C ARG A 127 -21.38 -9.36 -4.49
N GLN A 128 -22.20 -8.32 -4.63
CA GLN A 128 -23.45 -8.14 -3.89
C GLN A 128 -24.60 -8.04 -4.89
N SER A 129 -25.27 -9.17 -5.14
CA SER A 129 -26.43 -9.22 -6.04
C SER A 129 -27.54 -8.27 -5.58
N GLY A 130 -28.09 -7.48 -6.50
CA GLY A 130 -29.13 -6.50 -6.22
C GLY A 130 -28.62 -5.16 -5.65
N TYR A 131 -27.33 -5.06 -5.29
CA TYR A 131 -26.70 -3.82 -4.80
C TYR A 131 -25.56 -3.39 -5.74
N SER A 132 -24.47 -4.11 -5.77
CA SER A 132 -23.35 -3.86 -6.66
C SER A 132 -22.66 -5.16 -7.07
N VAL A 133 -22.45 -5.34 -8.37
CA VAL A 133 -21.68 -6.45 -8.90
C VAL A 133 -20.20 -6.12 -9.06
N GLY A 134 -19.83 -4.85 -8.89
CA GLY A 134 -18.47 -4.34 -9.08
C GLY A 134 -18.17 -3.95 -10.52
N LEU A 135 -16.90 -3.61 -10.77
CA LEU A 135 -16.38 -3.21 -12.08
C LEU A 135 -15.33 -4.20 -12.59
N SER A 136 -15.29 -4.39 -13.91
CA SER A 136 -14.09 -4.92 -14.54
C SER A 136 -12.97 -3.87 -14.47
N GLU A 137 -11.72 -4.28 -14.58
CA GLU A 137 -10.59 -3.35 -14.55
C GLU A 137 -10.65 -2.34 -15.71
N LYS A 138 -11.11 -2.78 -16.89
CA LYS A 138 -11.34 -1.89 -18.02
C LYS A 138 -12.39 -0.82 -17.71
N ASN A 139 -13.54 -1.20 -17.15
CA ASN A 139 -14.56 -0.23 -16.76
C ASN A 139 -14.10 0.73 -15.66
N LEU A 140 -13.22 0.26 -14.76
CA LEU A 140 -12.59 1.11 -13.75
C LEU A 140 -11.69 2.17 -14.39
N ALA A 141 -10.91 1.79 -15.42
CA ALA A 141 -10.08 2.73 -16.18
C ALA A 141 -10.94 3.77 -16.93
N GLU A 142 -12.01 3.32 -17.59
CA GLU A 142 -12.95 4.20 -18.29
C GLU A 142 -13.65 5.16 -17.32
N GLU A 143 -14.02 4.69 -16.14
CA GLU A 143 -14.63 5.54 -15.09
C GLU A 143 -13.66 6.63 -14.62
N LEU A 144 -12.40 6.28 -14.32
CA LEU A 144 -11.41 7.28 -13.89
C LEU A 144 -11.06 8.28 -14.99
N LEU A 145 -11.06 7.86 -16.25
CA LEU A 145 -10.99 8.79 -17.39
C LEU A 145 -12.17 9.75 -17.42
N SER A 146 -13.38 9.24 -17.21
CA SER A 146 -14.60 10.07 -17.17
C SER A 146 -14.57 11.12 -16.05
N GLN A 147 -13.88 10.82 -14.96
CA GLN A 147 -13.61 11.74 -13.85
C GLN A 147 -12.52 12.77 -14.16
N GLY A 148 -11.89 12.68 -15.32
CA GLY A 148 -10.85 13.61 -15.78
C GLY A 148 -9.43 13.21 -15.36
N CYS A 149 -9.21 11.97 -14.95
CA CYS A 149 -7.86 11.49 -14.64
C CYS A 149 -7.04 11.30 -15.92
N THR A 150 -5.79 11.74 -15.88
CA THR A 150 -4.81 11.47 -16.95
C THR A 150 -3.86 10.33 -16.61
N SER A 151 -3.81 9.95 -15.34
CA SER A 151 -3.10 8.77 -14.86
C SER A 151 -3.96 8.04 -13.83
N ALA A 152 -3.96 6.72 -13.86
CA ALA A 152 -4.62 5.93 -12.84
C ALA A 152 -3.98 4.54 -12.68
N VAL A 153 -4.03 4.04 -11.46
CA VAL A 153 -3.52 2.72 -11.09
C VAL A 153 -4.60 1.93 -10.34
N ASN A 154 -4.67 0.64 -10.64
CA ASN A 154 -5.46 -0.31 -9.87
C ASN A 154 -4.66 -0.72 -8.64
N LEU A 155 -5.31 -0.81 -7.49
CA LEU A 155 -4.77 -1.33 -6.25
C LEU A 155 -5.36 -2.72 -5.97
N ASP A 156 -4.99 -3.31 -4.83
CA ASP A 156 -5.65 -4.54 -4.38
C ASP A 156 -7.16 -4.30 -4.22
N GLY A 157 -7.92 -5.31 -4.58
CA GLY A 157 -9.37 -5.23 -4.67
C GLY A 157 -10.07 -6.42 -3.99
N GLY A 158 -11.26 -6.75 -4.46
CA GLY A 158 -12.01 -7.87 -3.91
C GLY A 158 -12.31 -7.69 -2.43
N GLY A 159 -11.92 -8.66 -1.60
CA GLY A 159 -12.09 -8.60 -0.14
C GLY A 159 -11.24 -7.54 0.56
N SER A 160 -10.19 -7.04 -0.09
CA SER A 160 -9.33 -5.98 0.45
C SER A 160 -9.87 -4.57 0.18
N THR A 161 -10.92 -4.44 -0.65
CA THR A 161 -11.54 -3.14 -0.93
C THR A 161 -12.18 -2.58 0.33
N SER A 162 -11.63 -1.48 0.82
CA SER A 162 -12.20 -0.74 1.95
C SER A 162 -11.88 0.75 1.84
N PHE A 163 -12.76 1.57 2.38
CA PHE A 163 -12.57 3.01 2.48
C PHE A 163 -12.91 3.47 3.88
N SER A 164 -11.99 4.17 4.52
CA SER A 164 -12.19 4.76 5.83
C SER A 164 -11.89 6.25 5.79
N LEU A 165 -12.81 7.05 6.24
CA LEU A 165 -12.65 8.50 6.35
C LEU A 165 -12.79 8.92 7.81
N TRP A 166 -11.73 9.51 8.34
CA TRP A 166 -11.81 10.15 9.64
C TRP A 166 -12.44 11.55 9.51
N THR A 167 -13.43 11.82 10.33
CA THR A 167 -14.06 13.14 10.39
C THR A 167 -13.89 13.71 11.80
N PRO A 168 -13.33 14.92 11.96
CA PRO A 168 -13.19 15.55 13.27
C PRO A 168 -14.53 15.63 14.01
N GLY A 169 -14.55 15.20 15.28
CA GLY A 169 -15.73 15.25 16.15
C GLY A 169 -16.74 14.12 15.96
N LYS A 170 -16.45 13.11 15.12
CA LYS A 170 -17.20 11.87 15.07
C LYS A 170 -16.36 10.73 15.63
N SER A 171 -16.88 10.03 16.64
CA SER A 171 -16.37 8.71 17.02
C SER A 171 -16.81 7.71 15.96
N GLY A 172 -15.86 6.94 15.41
CA GLY A 172 -16.15 5.82 14.51
C GLY A 172 -16.78 4.65 15.27
#